data_aceb16a10de3f1ebf392325f7993000e
#
_entry.id   aceb16a10de3f1ebf392325f7993000e
#
_cell.length_a   1.000
_cell.length_b   1.000
_cell.length_c   1.000
_cell.angle_alpha   90.00
_cell.angle_beta   90.00
_cell.angle_gamma   90.00
#
_symmetry.space_group_name_H-M   'P 1'
#
loop_
_entity.id
_entity.type
_entity.pdbx_description
1 polymer ?
#
loop_
_entity_poly.entity_id
_entity_poly.type
_entity_poly.pdbx_seq_one_letter_code
_entity_poly.pdbx_strand_id
1 'polypeptide(L)'
;MAIPAMRQTEYPGSDISIEKTLEPGSNYDRYYASYLSEGLKIYGLLTVPRGEMPAAGWPAIVFNHGYIPPDVYQTTERYIAYVDRLAQSGYIVFRIDYRGHDRSEGEASGAYGDPGYAMDVLNAVSSLKRYPPVDPERIGMWGHSMGGYLTLRSMVISPDIKVGVIWAGVVGDYEDLLYNWRRS
;
A
#
# COMPACT_ATOMS: atom_id res chain seq x y z
N MET A 1 16.80 7.92 -3.80
CA MET A 1 16.36 9.32 -3.99
C MET A 1 16.10 9.93 -2.61
N ALA A 2 16.60 11.15 -2.35
CA ALA A 2 16.43 11.84 -1.05
C ALA A 2 15.00 12.38 -0.89
N ILE A 3 14.51 12.49 0.36
CA ILE A 3 13.17 12.99 0.68
C ILE A 3 12.83 14.34 0.02
N PRO A 4 13.73 15.37 0.02
CA PRO A 4 13.41 16.64 -0.64
C PRO A 4 13.13 16.50 -2.14
N ALA A 5 13.84 15.63 -2.84
CA ALA A 5 13.60 15.37 -4.25
C ALA A 5 12.27 14.61 -4.45
N MET A 6 11.97 13.64 -3.59
CA MET A 6 10.70 12.91 -3.67
C MET A 6 9.49 13.82 -3.41
N ARG A 7 9.61 14.84 -2.55
CA ARG A 7 8.56 15.84 -2.33
C ARG A 7 8.25 16.72 -3.54
N GLN A 8 9.19 16.82 -4.48
CA GLN A 8 9.05 17.59 -5.72
C GLN A 8 8.60 16.73 -6.89
N THR A 9 8.54 15.41 -6.70
CA THR A 9 8.09 14.46 -7.72
C THR A 9 6.58 14.33 -7.69
N GLU A 10 5.96 14.26 -8.86
CA GLU A 10 4.53 13.97 -8.98
C GLU A 10 4.30 12.46 -8.96
N TYR A 11 3.25 12.06 -8.27
CA TYR A 11 2.79 10.67 -8.18
C TYR A 11 1.34 10.59 -8.67
N PRO A 12 1.10 10.66 -9.99
CA PRO A 12 -0.24 10.77 -10.52
C PRO A 12 -1.09 9.52 -10.28
N GLY A 13 -0.47 8.34 -10.18
CA GLY A 13 -1.19 7.08 -10.19
C GLY A 13 -2.05 6.92 -11.45
N SER A 14 -3.12 6.16 -11.36
CA SER A 14 -4.15 6.00 -12.39
C SER A 14 -5.50 5.71 -11.76
N ASP A 15 -6.55 5.57 -12.55
CA ASP A 15 -7.77 4.93 -12.08
C ASP A 15 -7.48 3.48 -11.69
N ILE A 16 -8.18 3.00 -10.66
CA ILE A 16 -8.08 1.59 -10.23
C ILE A 16 -8.93 0.74 -11.17
N SER A 17 -8.29 -0.26 -11.77
CA SER A 17 -8.95 -1.26 -12.63
C SER A 17 -9.27 -2.51 -11.82
N ILE A 18 -10.52 -2.98 -11.88
CA ILE A 18 -10.91 -4.28 -11.31
C ILE A 18 -10.57 -5.36 -12.33
N GLU A 19 -9.61 -6.19 -12.02
CA GLU A 19 -9.14 -7.27 -12.89
C GLU A 19 -9.93 -8.57 -12.69
N LYS A 20 -10.33 -8.83 -11.44
CA LYS A 20 -11.10 -10.02 -11.07
C LYS A 20 -11.85 -9.80 -9.76
N THR A 21 -13.12 -10.21 -9.73
CA THR A 21 -13.87 -10.36 -8.48
C THR A 21 -13.46 -11.65 -7.79
N LEU A 22 -13.18 -11.57 -6.50
CA LEU A 22 -12.81 -12.69 -5.64
C LEU A 22 -13.99 -13.08 -4.72
N GLU A 23 -13.89 -14.24 -4.06
CA GLU A 23 -14.86 -14.61 -3.03
C GLU A 23 -14.92 -13.51 -1.97
N PRO A 24 -16.12 -13.01 -1.66
CA PRO A 24 -16.28 -11.89 -0.73
C PRO A 24 -15.94 -12.27 0.71
N GLY A 25 -15.67 -11.26 1.53
CA GLY A 25 -15.65 -11.39 2.98
C GLY A 25 -17.07 -11.34 3.57
N SER A 26 -17.15 -11.30 4.90
CA SER A 26 -18.44 -11.32 5.62
C SER A 26 -19.33 -10.11 5.28
N ASN A 27 -18.76 -8.90 5.25
CA ASN A 27 -19.45 -7.64 5.01
C ASN A 27 -18.71 -6.71 4.03
N TYR A 28 -17.85 -7.26 3.17
CA TYR A 28 -17.09 -6.51 2.16
C TYR A 28 -16.86 -7.37 0.92
N ASP A 29 -16.69 -6.71 -0.22
CA ASP A 29 -16.29 -7.32 -1.47
C ASP A 29 -14.77 -7.32 -1.62
N ARG A 30 -14.24 -8.28 -2.40
CA ARG A 30 -12.81 -8.45 -2.64
C ARG A 30 -12.52 -8.48 -4.11
N TYR A 31 -11.44 -7.80 -4.49
CA TYR A 31 -11.03 -7.69 -5.87
C TYR A 31 -9.52 -7.87 -6.02
N TYR A 32 -9.13 -8.54 -7.07
CA TYR A 32 -7.81 -8.41 -7.65
C TYR A 32 -7.85 -7.15 -8.51
N ALA A 33 -7.11 -6.14 -8.16
CA ALA A 33 -7.17 -4.83 -8.79
C ALA A 33 -5.78 -4.37 -9.23
N SER A 34 -5.72 -3.37 -10.09
CA SER A 34 -4.46 -2.78 -10.54
C SER A 34 -4.55 -1.27 -10.70
N TYR A 35 -3.39 -0.63 -10.74
CA TYR A 35 -3.19 0.79 -11.03
C TYR A 35 -1.84 0.99 -11.72
N LEU A 36 -1.57 2.20 -12.23
CA LEU A 36 -0.27 2.52 -12.82
C LEU A 36 0.62 3.29 -11.85
N SER A 37 1.88 2.88 -11.78
CA SER A 37 2.96 3.56 -11.08
C SER A 37 4.13 3.73 -12.04
N GLU A 38 4.45 4.96 -12.43
CA GLU A 38 5.50 5.28 -13.40
C GLU A 38 5.38 4.48 -14.72
N GLY A 39 4.15 4.25 -15.17
CA GLY A 39 3.87 3.45 -16.37
C GLY A 39 3.85 1.94 -16.14
N LEU A 40 4.28 1.45 -14.98
CA LEU A 40 4.20 0.04 -14.60
C LEU A 40 2.81 -0.30 -14.06
N LYS A 41 2.27 -1.42 -14.47
CA LYS A 41 1.02 -1.96 -13.93
C LYS A 41 1.31 -2.69 -12.63
N ILE A 42 0.83 -2.11 -11.53
CA ILE A 42 0.98 -2.67 -10.18
C ILE A 42 -0.36 -3.23 -9.73
N TYR A 43 -0.33 -4.46 -9.24
CA TYR A 43 -1.51 -5.14 -8.74
C TYR A 43 -1.67 -5.01 -7.22
N GLY A 44 -2.80 -5.47 -6.72
CA GLY A 44 -3.08 -5.53 -5.30
C GLY A 44 -4.43 -6.16 -4.97
N LEU A 45 -4.60 -6.51 -3.71
CA LEU A 45 -5.87 -6.92 -3.15
C LEU A 45 -6.64 -5.67 -2.68
N LEU A 46 -7.75 -5.40 -3.32
CA LEU A 46 -8.67 -4.32 -2.93
C LEU A 46 -9.89 -4.93 -2.22
N THR A 47 -10.26 -4.35 -1.07
CA THR A 47 -11.50 -4.68 -0.37
C THR A 47 -12.39 -3.45 -0.30
N VAL A 48 -13.70 -3.62 -0.47
CA VAL A 48 -14.68 -2.53 -0.42
C VAL A 48 -15.82 -2.94 0.51
N PRO A 49 -16.10 -2.17 1.58
CA PRO A 49 -17.19 -2.48 2.49
C PRO A 49 -18.54 -2.50 1.76
N ARG A 50 -19.44 -3.39 2.22
CA ARG A 50 -20.85 -3.43 1.80
C ARG A 50 -21.71 -2.67 2.81
N GLY A 51 -22.88 -2.23 2.35
CA GLY A 51 -23.84 -1.50 3.17
C GLY A 51 -24.01 -0.06 2.72
N GLU A 52 -24.55 0.77 3.59
CA GLU A 52 -24.79 2.18 3.30
C GLU A 52 -23.46 2.96 3.33
N MET A 53 -23.06 3.45 2.16
CA MET A 53 -21.84 4.23 2.02
C MET A 53 -22.02 5.61 2.67
N PRO A 54 -21.06 6.06 3.49
CA PRO A 54 -21.07 7.42 3.99
C PRO A 54 -21.13 8.45 2.84
N ALA A 55 -21.75 9.60 3.07
CA ALA A 55 -21.94 10.63 2.04
C ALA A 55 -20.62 11.11 1.40
N ALA A 56 -19.52 11.10 2.16
CA ALA A 56 -18.17 11.45 1.68
C ALA A 56 -17.38 10.26 1.10
N GLY A 57 -17.93 9.05 1.15
CA GLY A 57 -17.22 7.81 0.84
C GLY A 57 -16.66 7.08 2.06
N TRP A 58 -16.07 5.92 1.84
CA TRP A 58 -15.43 5.12 2.88
C TRP A 58 -14.01 5.62 3.17
N PRO A 59 -13.55 5.61 4.43
CA PRO A 59 -12.13 5.81 4.72
C PRO A 59 -11.32 4.69 4.08
N ALA A 60 -10.09 5.00 3.62
CA ALA A 60 -9.25 4.02 2.94
C ALA A 60 -7.90 3.84 3.64
N ILE A 61 -7.34 2.65 3.47
CA ILE A 61 -6.02 2.27 3.98
C ILE A 61 -5.19 1.67 2.84
N VAL A 62 -4.04 2.28 2.55
CA VAL A 62 -2.98 1.61 1.81
C VAL A 62 -2.26 0.69 2.79
N PHE A 63 -2.28 -0.60 2.50
CA PHE A 63 -1.68 -1.62 3.36
C PHE A 63 -0.32 -2.04 2.79
N ASN A 64 0.73 -1.68 3.50
CA ASN A 64 2.12 -1.93 3.13
C ASN A 64 2.63 -3.19 3.81
N HIS A 65 2.76 -4.29 3.07
CA HIS A 65 3.25 -5.55 3.60
C HIS A 65 4.76 -5.52 3.89
N GLY A 66 5.22 -6.41 4.76
CA GLY A 66 6.63 -6.65 5.04
C GLY A 66 7.33 -7.38 3.89
N TYR A 67 8.66 -7.58 4.03
CA TYR A 67 9.39 -8.33 3.04
C TYR A 67 8.86 -9.77 2.94
N ILE A 68 8.54 -10.15 1.72
CA ILE A 68 8.27 -11.51 1.28
C ILE A 68 9.08 -11.68 -0.01
N PRO A 69 9.85 -12.77 -0.18
CA PRO A 69 10.59 -12.96 -1.42
C PRO A 69 9.66 -12.84 -2.64
N PRO A 70 10.03 -12.04 -3.66
CA PRO A 70 9.14 -11.75 -4.80
C PRO A 70 8.68 -12.99 -5.56
N ASP A 71 9.52 -14.01 -5.63
CA ASP A 71 9.27 -15.29 -6.31
C ASP A 71 8.24 -16.20 -5.61
N VAL A 72 7.97 -15.93 -4.32
CA VAL A 72 6.96 -16.68 -3.54
C VAL A 72 5.78 -15.82 -3.10
N TYR A 73 5.82 -14.51 -3.39
CA TYR A 73 4.74 -13.59 -3.06
C TYR A 73 3.51 -13.84 -3.95
N GLN A 74 2.33 -13.77 -3.34
CA GLN A 74 1.06 -13.81 -4.07
C GLN A 74 0.08 -12.79 -3.49
N THR A 75 -0.60 -12.06 -4.37
CA THR A 75 -1.53 -10.97 -4.05
C THR A 75 -2.64 -11.37 -3.09
N THR A 76 -3.09 -12.61 -3.11
CA THR A 76 -4.24 -13.04 -2.29
C THR A 76 -3.85 -13.76 -1.01
N GLU A 77 -2.55 -13.96 -0.78
CA GLU A 77 -2.02 -14.64 0.39
C GLU A 77 -1.45 -13.66 1.43
N ARG A 78 -1.11 -14.16 2.61
CA ARG A 78 -0.51 -13.41 3.72
C ARG A 78 -1.37 -12.23 4.20
N TYR A 79 -1.14 -11.79 5.40
CA TYR A 79 -1.85 -10.67 6.05
C TYR A 79 -3.38 -10.72 6.00
N ILE A 80 -3.97 -11.90 5.72
CA ILE A 80 -5.41 -12.06 5.51
C ILE A 80 -6.20 -11.57 6.73
N ALA A 81 -5.83 -11.97 7.95
CA ALA A 81 -6.53 -11.60 9.17
C ALA A 81 -6.51 -10.08 9.43
N TYR A 82 -5.43 -9.40 9.07
CA TYR A 82 -5.32 -7.95 9.23
C TYR A 82 -6.18 -7.20 8.22
N VAL A 83 -6.10 -7.59 6.95
CA VAL A 83 -6.92 -7.01 5.87
C VAL A 83 -8.40 -7.25 6.16
N ASP A 84 -8.76 -8.47 6.53
CA ASP A 84 -10.12 -8.87 6.89
C ASP A 84 -10.66 -8.01 8.05
N ARG A 85 -9.90 -7.87 9.12
CA ARG A 85 -10.32 -7.06 10.28
C ARG A 85 -10.55 -5.59 9.94
N LEU A 86 -9.67 -5.00 9.15
CA LEU A 86 -9.79 -3.61 8.71
C LEU A 86 -11.00 -3.44 7.78
N ALA A 87 -11.17 -4.33 6.80
CA ALA A 87 -12.30 -4.32 5.87
C ALA A 87 -13.64 -4.49 6.61
N GLN A 88 -13.74 -5.43 7.56
CA GLN A 88 -14.92 -5.61 8.41
C GLN A 88 -15.25 -4.37 9.25
N SER A 89 -14.25 -3.57 9.58
CA SER A 89 -14.41 -2.33 10.36
C SER A 89 -14.80 -1.12 9.50
N GLY A 90 -15.15 -1.32 8.22
CA GLY A 90 -15.65 -0.27 7.34
C GLY A 90 -14.56 0.53 6.62
N TYR A 91 -13.35 -0.01 6.47
CA TYR A 91 -12.31 0.59 5.65
C TYR A 91 -12.24 -0.05 4.27
N ILE A 92 -12.05 0.75 3.23
CA ILE A 92 -11.48 0.25 1.99
C ILE A 92 -10.01 -0.06 2.26
N VAL A 93 -9.57 -1.29 2.00
CA VAL A 93 -8.16 -1.66 2.16
C VAL A 93 -7.58 -2.00 0.80
N PHE A 94 -6.52 -1.30 0.41
CA PHE A 94 -5.75 -1.61 -0.78
C PHE A 94 -4.37 -2.11 -0.37
N ARG A 95 -4.19 -3.44 -0.35
CA ARG A 95 -2.89 -4.06 -0.14
C ARG A 95 -2.22 -4.23 -1.48
N ILE A 96 -1.29 -3.34 -1.77
CA ILE A 96 -0.54 -3.34 -3.03
C ILE A 96 0.61 -4.36 -3.00
N ASP A 97 1.03 -4.82 -4.17
CA ASP A 97 2.04 -5.86 -4.32
C ASP A 97 3.47 -5.31 -4.42
N TYR A 98 3.70 -4.07 -4.66
CA TYR A 98 4.94 -3.45 -5.14
C TYR A 98 5.40 -4.01 -6.50
N ARG A 99 6.23 -3.24 -7.21
CA ARG A 99 6.83 -3.65 -8.48
C ARG A 99 7.63 -4.96 -8.34
N GLY A 100 7.55 -5.82 -9.36
CA GLY A 100 8.25 -7.08 -9.40
C GLY A 100 7.69 -8.18 -8.48
N HIS A 101 6.52 -7.99 -7.86
CA HIS A 101 5.86 -9.00 -7.03
C HIS A 101 4.63 -9.57 -7.74
N ASP A 102 4.44 -10.90 -7.69
CA ASP A 102 3.37 -11.64 -8.36
C ASP A 102 3.26 -11.22 -9.85
N ARG A 103 2.18 -10.57 -10.25
CA ARG A 103 1.95 -10.08 -11.61
C ARG A 103 2.33 -8.61 -11.83
N SER A 104 2.76 -7.93 -10.79
CA SER A 104 3.18 -6.54 -10.90
C SER A 104 4.43 -6.41 -11.75
N GLU A 105 4.36 -5.47 -12.69
CA GLU A 105 5.46 -5.18 -13.60
C GLU A 105 6.67 -4.55 -12.89
N GLY A 106 7.79 -4.48 -13.57
CA GLY A 106 9.04 -3.93 -13.07
C GLY A 106 9.89 -4.94 -12.32
N GLU A 107 10.91 -4.45 -11.63
CA GLU A 107 11.88 -5.27 -10.89
C GLU A 107 11.79 -5.04 -9.39
N ALA A 108 11.91 -6.10 -8.62
CA ALA A 108 11.94 -6.04 -7.17
C ALA A 108 13.33 -5.63 -6.68
N SER A 109 13.52 -4.34 -6.41
CA SER A 109 14.81 -3.74 -6.02
C SER A 109 14.97 -3.53 -4.51
N GLY A 110 13.92 -3.79 -3.73
CA GLY A 110 13.89 -3.58 -2.28
C GLY A 110 13.49 -2.15 -1.88
N ALA A 111 13.27 -1.94 -0.58
CA ALA A 111 12.67 -0.70 -0.08
C ALA A 111 13.70 0.35 0.40
N TYR A 112 14.86 -0.07 0.88
CA TYR A 112 15.74 0.82 1.66
C TYR A 112 16.69 1.65 0.79
N GLY A 113 17.27 1.07 -0.23
CA GLY A 113 18.21 1.72 -1.16
C GLY A 113 17.55 2.33 -2.39
N ASP A 114 16.44 1.76 -2.83
CA ASP A 114 15.69 2.13 -4.02
C ASP A 114 14.35 2.81 -3.64
N PRO A 115 13.93 3.88 -4.31
CA PRO A 115 12.67 4.55 -4.02
C PRO A 115 11.44 3.86 -4.66
N GLY A 116 11.61 2.89 -5.53
CA GLY A 116 10.56 2.31 -6.37
C GLY A 116 9.32 1.87 -5.61
N TYR A 117 9.48 1.13 -4.51
CA TYR A 117 8.33 0.73 -3.69
C TYR A 117 7.62 1.92 -3.03
N ALA A 118 8.36 2.95 -2.60
CA ALA A 118 7.73 4.17 -2.08
C ALA A 118 6.96 4.92 -3.15
N MET A 119 7.46 4.92 -4.40
CA MET A 119 6.74 5.49 -5.56
C MET A 119 5.46 4.70 -5.84
N ASP A 120 5.49 3.37 -5.77
CA ASP A 120 4.30 2.54 -5.93
C ASP A 120 3.25 2.86 -4.85
N VAL A 121 3.68 3.00 -3.59
CA VAL A 121 2.81 3.39 -2.47
C VAL A 121 2.18 4.76 -2.69
N LEU A 122 2.94 5.77 -3.12
CA LEU A 122 2.45 7.13 -3.35
C LEU A 122 1.48 7.20 -4.55
N ASN A 123 1.75 6.46 -5.62
CA ASN A 123 0.85 6.32 -6.75
C ASN A 123 -0.45 5.56 -6.37
N ALA A 124 -0.38 4.59 -5.45
CA ALA A 124 -1.57 3.93 -4.90
C ALA A 124 -2.45 4.90 -4.11
N VAL A 125 -1.87 5.81 -3.31
CA VAL A 125 -2.60 6.88 -2.61
C VAL A 125 -3.36 7.73 -3.60
N SER A 126 -2.70 8.21 -4.65
CA SER A 126 -3.30 9.04 -5.69
C SER A 126 -4.39 8.30 -6.47
N SER A 127 -4.23 7.01 -6.68
CA SER A 127 -5.24 6.14 -7.31
C SER A 127 -6.46 5.95 -6.42
N LEU A 128 -6.27 5.74 -5.11
CA LEU A 128 -7.37 5.66 -4.15
C LEU A 128 -8.15 6.97 -4.03
N LYS A 129 -7.47 8.13 -4.08
CA LYS A 129 -8.16 9.45 -4.06
C LYS A 129 -9.14 9.62 -5.21
N ARG A 130 -8.94 8.94 -6.33
CA ARG A 130 -9.84 8.97 -7.48
C ARG A 130 -10.84 7.82 -7.52
N TYR A 131 -10.69 6.83 -6.66
CA TYR A 131 -11.61 5.69 -6.63
C TYR A 131 -12.94 6.11 -6.00
N PRO A 132 -14.07 6.09 -6.74
CA PRO A 132 -15.32 6.74 -6.32
C PRO A 132 -15.86 6.37 -4.93
N PRO A 133 -15.71 5.12 -4.42
CA PRO A 133 -16.17 4.78 -3.07
C PRO A 133 -15.30 5.34 -1.93
N VAL A 134 -14.13 5.92 -2.22
CA VAL A 134 -13.18 6.43 -1.21
C VAL A 134 -13.50 7.87 -0.85
N ASP A 135 -13.45 8.18 0.46
CA ASP A 135 -13.32 9.56 0.94
C ASP A 135 -11.84 10.00 0.78
N PRO A 136 -11.53 10.90 -0.18
CA PRO A 136 -10.16 11.30 -0.49
C PRO A 136 -9.45 12.05 0.65
N GLU A 137 -10.22 12.57 1.62
CA GLU A 137 -9.67 13.26 2.78
C GLU A 137 -9.40 12.32 3.96
N ARG A 138 -9.72 11.04 3.83
CA ARG A 138 -9.59 10.05 4.91
C ARG A 138 -8.79 8.83 4.46
N ILE A 139 -7.58 9.07 3.95
CA ILE A 139 -6.64 8.01 3.55
C ILE A 139 -5.56 7.86 4.63
N GLY A 140 -5.43 6.66 5.15
CA GLY A 140 -4.38 6.25 6.08
C GLY A 140 -3.50 5.15 5.51
N MET A 141 -2.49 4.79 6.27
CA MET A 141 -1.59 3.67 5.96
C MET A 141 -1.45 2.72 7.14
N TRP A 142 -1.26 1.45 6.83
CA TRP A 142 -0.84 0.44 7.79
C TRP A 142 0.36 -0.30 7.22
N GLY A 143 1.46 -0.40 7.98
CA GLY A 143 2.67 -1.04 7.50
C GLY A 143 3.34 -1.94 8.54
N HIS A 144 3.78 -3.11 8.10
CA HIS A 144 4.52 -4.06 8.91
C HIS A 144 5.97 -4.18 8.42
N SER A 145 6.94 -4.20 9.33
CA SER A 145 8.36 -4.42 9.02
C SER A 145 8.86 -3.45 7.94
N MET A 146 9.30 -3.94 6.78
CA MET A 146 9.63 -3.14 5.60
C MET A 146 8.48 -2.19 5.20
N GLY A 147 7.23 -2.66 5.26
CA GLY A 147 6.05 -1.81 5.00
C GLY A 147 5.87 -0.68 6.02
N GLY A 148 6.34 -0.86 7.26
CA GLY A 148 6.40 0.21 8.26
C GLY A 148 7.38 1.32 7.87
N TYR A 149 8.55 0.96 7.34
CA TYR A 149 9.48 1.93 6.74
C TYR A 149 8.84 2.68 5.57
N LEU A 150 8.20 1.96 4.65
CA LEU A 150 7.51 2.58 3.50
C LEU A 150 6.39 3.52 3.94
N THR A 151 5.63 3.14 4.98
CA THR A 151 4.59 3.99 5.57
C THR A 151 5.18 5.29 6.09
N LEU A 152 6.22 5.23 6.94
CA LEU A 152 6.88 6.43 7.48
C LEU A 152 7.46 7.29 6.36
N ARG A 153 8.16 6.68 5.40
CA ARG A 153 8.74 7.38 4.26
C ARG A 153 7.67 8.10 3.42
N SER A 154 6.55 7.45 3.16
CA SER A 154 5.45 8.04 2.38
C SER A 154 4.78 9.21 3.13
N MET A 155 4.57 9.10 4.44
CA MET A 155 4.00 10.15 5.27
C MET A 155 4.84 11.42 5.31
N VAL A 156 6.18 11.29 5.31
CA VAL A 156 7.05 12.49 5.28
C VAL A 156 7.17 13.10 3.88
N ILE A 157 6.68 12.42 2.85
CA ILE A 157 6.67 12.91 1.46
C ILE A 157 5.34 13.56 1.11
N SER A 158 4.21 12.90 1.41
CA SER A 158 2.87 13.33 0.99
C SER A 158 1.99 13.71 2.17
N PRO A 159 1.35 14.90 2.15
CA PRO A 159 0.36 15.32 3.15
C PRO A 159 -1.00 14.64 2.99
N ASP A 160 -1.22 13.90 1.92
CA ASP A 160 -2.49 13.19 1.66
C ASP A 160 -2.72 12.03 2.63
N ILE A 161 -1.64 11.52 3.25
CA ILE A 161 -1.70 10.43 4.21
C ILE A 161 -1.97 11.02 5.60
N LYS A 162 -3.18 10.82 6.13
CA LYS A 162 -3.64 11.48 7.36
C LYS A 162 -3.20 10.74 8.63
N VAL A 163 -3.00 9.43 8.55
CA VAL A 163 -2.58 8.60 9.69
C VAL A 163 -1.76 7.42 9.20
N GLY A 164 -0.78 7.02 9.99
CA GLY A 164 0.01 5.80 9.74
C GLY A 164 0.10 4.94 10.98
N VAL A 165 -0.12 3.64 10.81
CA VAL A 165 0.16 2.62 11.81
C VAL A 165 1.41 1.86 11.38
N ILE A 166 2.42 1.87 12.24
CA ILE A 166 3.70 1.20 11.98
C ILE A 166 3.83 0.06 12.98
N TRP A 167 3.71 -1.17 12.48
CA TRP A 167 3.85 -2.36 13.30
C TRP A 167 5.19 -3.03 13.02
N ALA A 168 6.04 -3.14 14.07
CA ALA A 168 7.39 -3.69 13.97
C ALA A 168 8.19 -3.12 12.78
N GLY A 169 8.02 -1.82 12.49
CA GLY A 169 8.62 -1.17 11.34
C GLY A 169 10.14 -1.07 11.45
N VAL A 170 10.83 -1.22 10.34
CA VAL A 170 12.29 -1.01 10.24
C VAL A 170 12.53 0.48 10.08
N VAL A 171 12.49 1.22 11.19
CA VAL A 171 12.49 2.68 11.22
C VAL A 171 13.65 3.28 12.05
N GLY A 172 14.63 2.46 12.45
CA GLY A 172 15.87 2.90 13.04
C GLY A 172 16.69 3.79 12.09
N ASP A 173 17.60 4.57 12.61
CA ASP A 173 18.55 5.29 11.76
C ASP A 173 19.51 4.32 11.03
N TYR A 174 20.23 4.83 10.03
CA TYR A 174 21.10 3.97 9.23
C TYR A 174 22.29 3.41 10.04
N GLU A 175 22.79 4.11 11.04
CA GLU A 175 23.86 3.61 11.92
C GLU A 175 23.35 2.44 12.73
N ASP A 176 22.16 2.55 13.34
CA ASP A 176 21.52 1.48 14.09
C ASP A 176 21.25 0.26 13.19
N LEU A 177 20.70 0.48 12.00
CA LEU A 177 20.43 -0.60 11.04
C LEU A 177 21.69 -1.31 10.55
N LEU A 178 22.81 -0.60 10.39
CA LEU A 178 24.06 -1.17 9.91
C LEU A 178 24.84 -1.91 11.01
N TYR A 179 24.88 -1.37 12.21
CA TYR A 179 25.75 -1.88 13.28
C TYR A 179 25.03 -2.75 14.30
N ASN A 180 23.75 -2.51 14.55
CA ASN A 180 22.99 -3.18 15.60
C ASN A 180 21.93 -4.15 15.08
N TRP A 181 21.44 -3.97 13.86
CA TRP A 181 20.49 -4.91 13.27
C TRP A 181 21.22 -6.18 12.82
N ARG A 182 21.21 -7.17 13.68
CA ARG A 182 21.77 -8.48 13.36
C ARG A 182 20.94 -9.16 12.30
N ARG A 183 21.55 -9.39 11.16
CA ARG A 183 21.08 -10.38 10.20
C ARG A 183 21.43 -11.74 10.77
N SER A 184 20.45 -12.46 11.32
CA SER A 184 20.58 -13.88 11.68
C SER A 184 20.51 -14.72 10.42
#